data_c5bc2c2dd9a28d2e10a4cea934e7c504
#
_entry.id   c5bc2c2dd9a28d2e10a4cea934e7c504
#
_cell.length_a   1.000
_cell.length_b   1.000
_cell.length_c   1.000
_cell.angle_alpha   90.00
_cell.angle_beta   90.00
_cell.angle_gamma   90.00
#
_symmetry.space_group_name_H-M   'P 1'
#
loop_
_entity.id
_entity.type
_entity.pdbx_description
1 polymer ?
#
loop_
_entity_poly.entity_id
_entity_poly.type
_entity_poly.pdbx_seq_one_letter_code
_entity_poly.pdbx_strand_id
1 'polypeptide(L)'
;MKRSKRKRIKYGRIFLVIIILILVLFGGHKIFSKAREEKKILMINVTEMDLKTAKIMLEDYKLDIDISYKYSDDIGKDKIISQSIPKDNEINSGDKLALVVSLGKLDKEKLKNDGIDEMGKVPVMMYHGIKNMKNSETANTGGNVDKDGYTRTVEAFRNDLEFYYEKGYRMIKLSDYINGNIDVAYGKSPIVLTFDDGNDNNIKVTGLDDKGNIIIDENSAVGVLEAFKKKYPDYNVTAIFFVTGALFNQPEYNEKILHWLVDNGYEVGNHTLGHNNLNNTTAAETQKVVGGMYQKLDSILGDKYAKIIALPYGNPTSNKHANYPYVISGEYDGYKYETLGAMRVGWEPEVSPYHKEFNPLYIKRCRAYDNNGKDFDIEMVFRMLDKSRYVSDGEIDRIVTSKSNSDNIKETDKEIVLYE
;
A
#
# COMPACT_ATOMS: atom_id res chain seq x y z
N MET A 1 -28.05 -25.68 -96.09
CA MET A 1 -27.41 -24.51 -95.48
C MET A 1 -28.42 -23.78 -94.58
N LYS A 2 -28.37 -23.94 -93.25
CA LYS A 2 -29.23 -23.22 -92.31
C LYS A 2 -28.42 -22.03 -91.67
N ARG A 3 -28.85 -20.80 -91.95
CA ARG A 3 -28.29 -19.58 -91.42
C ARG A 3 -28.71 -19.43 -89.92
N SER A 4 -27.76 -19.41 -89.04
CA SER A 4 -27.95 -19.08 -87.58
C SER A 4 -28.21 -17.57 -87.40
N LYS A 5 -29.35 -17.22 -86.77
CA LYS A 5 -29.66 -15.84 -86.38
C LYS A 5 -28.95 -15.52 -85.11
N ARG A 6 -27.91 -14.69 -85.11
CA ARG A 6 -27.31 -14.07 -83.91
C ARG A 6 -28.30 -13.09 -83.28
N LYS A 7 -28.71 -13.36 -82.01
CA LYS A 7 -29.47 -12.42 -81.22
C LYS A 7 -28.56 -11.25 -80.78
N ARG A 8 -28.85 -10.05 -81.21
CA ARG A 8 -28.20 -8.82 -80.74
C ARG A 8 -28.67 -8.56 -79.31
N ILE A 9 -27.74 -8.63 -78.35
CA ILE A 9 -27.97 -8.23 -76.96
C ILE A 9 -28.13 -6.71 -76.91
N LYS A 10 -29.28 -6.21 -76.43
CA LYS A 10 -29.54 -4.77 -76.30
C LYS A 10 -28.82 -4.21 -75.11
N TYR A 11 -27.59 -3.75 -75.24
CA TYR A 11 -26.74 -3.17 -74.19
C TYR A 11 -27.44 -2.07 -73.41
N GLY A 12 -28.37 -1.31 -73.98
CA GLY A 12 -29.16 -0.29 -73.26
C GLY A 12 -30.02 -0.82 -72.10
N ARG A 13 -30.51 -2.09 -72.20
CA ARG A 13 -31.28 -2.69 -71.11
C ARG A 13 -30.38 -3.15 -69.93
N ILE A 14 -29.17 -3.59 -70.25
CA ILE A 14 -28.19 -3.97 -69.27
C ILE A 14 -27.72 -2.72 -68.53
N PHE A 15 -27.48 -1.62 -69.26
CA PHE A 15 -27.07 -0.35 -68.66
C PHE A 15 -28.16 0.24 -67.73
N LEU A 16 -29.42 0.15 -68.07
CA LEU A 16 -30.56 0.58 -67.26
C LEU A 16 -30.68 -0.25 -65.99
N VAL A 17 -30.49 -1.56 -66.04
CA VAL A 17 -30.54 -2.45 -64.90
C VAL A 17 -29.36 -2.16 -63.93
N ILE A 18 -28.17 -1.86 -64.43
CA ILE A 18 -27.01 -1.48 -63.60
C ILE A 18 -27.27 -0.14 -62.96
N ILE A 19 -27.83 0.86 -63.59
CA ILE A 19 -28.19 2.16 -63.00
C ILE A 19 -29.22 1.98 -61.90
N ILE A 20 -30.26 1.16 -62.10
CA ILE A 20 -31.28 0.87 -61.06
C ILE A 20 -30.66 0.15 -59.89
N LEU A 21 -29.76 -0.82 -60.10
CA LEU A 21 -29.03 -1.50 -59.04
C LEU A 21 -28.12 -0.53 -58.24
N ILE A 22 -27.43 0.40 -58.90
CA ILE A 22 -26.63 1.43 -58.26
C ILE A 22 -27.52 2.38 -57.45
N LEU A 23 -28.66 2.81 -57.96
CA LEU A 23 -29.60 3.67 -57.23
C LEU A 23 -30.24 2.96 -56.03
N VAL A 24 -30.52 1.65 -56.13
CA VAL A 24 -31.03 0.85 -55.00
C VAL A 24 -29.95 0.65 -53.95
N LEU A 25 -28.68 0.42 -54.36
CA LEU A 25 -27.55 0.31 -53.44
C LEU A 25 -27.24 1.64 -52.76
N PHE A 26 -27.23 2.76 -53.47
CA PHE A 26 -27.04 4.10 -52.89
C PHE A 26 -28.25 4.59 -52.10
N GLY A 27 -29.47 4.30 -52.53
CA GLY A 27 -30.71 4.60 -51.79
C GLY A 27 -30.81 3.75 -50.52
N GLY A 28 -30.52 2.45 -50.62
CA GLY A 28 -30.43 1.54 -49.47
C GLY A 28 -29.38 1.95 -48.46
N HIS A 29 -28.20 2.39 -48.93
CA HIS A 29 -27.13 2.86 -48.02
C HIS A 29 -27.51 4.16 -47.28
N LYS A 30 -28.20 5.12 -47.95
CA LYS A 30 -28.71 6.33 -47.27
C LYS A 30 -29.88 6.06 -46.32
N ILE A 31 -30.72 5.06 -46.58
CA ILE A 31 -31.83 4.68 -45.69
C ILE A 31 -31.27 3.89 -44.50
N PHE A 32 -30.26 3.03 -44.69
CA PHE A 32 -29.62 2.31 -43.60
C PHE A 32 -28.71 3.20 -42.73
N SER A 33 -28.08 4.24 -43.29
CA SER A 33 -27.29 5.20 -42.52
C SER A 33 -28.16 6.18 -41.72
N LYS A 34 -29.40 6.41 -42.14
CA LYS A 34 -30.36 7.27 -41.41
C LYS A 34 -31.12 6.53 -40.28
N ALA A 35 -31.03 5.19 -40.24
CA ALA A 35 -31.73 4.37 -39.23
C ALA A 35 -30.86 4.02 -38.00
N ARG A 36 -29.65 4.57 -37.91
CA ARG A 36 -28.75 4.38 -36.75
C ARG A 36 -28.24 5.71 -36.21
N GLU A 37 -29.15 6.66 -35.93
CA GLU A 37 -28.89 7.61 -34.86
C GLU A 37 -29.02 6.81 -33.56
N GLU A 38 -27.91 6.26 -33.06
CA GLU A 38 -27.84 5.70 -31.74
C GLU A 38 -28.26 6.84 -30.78
N LYS A 39 -29.39 6.61 -30.12
CA LYS A 39 -29.94 7.59 -29.19
C LYS A 39 -28.87 7.82 -28.11
N LYS A 40 -28.20 8.98 -28.18
CA LYS A 40 -27.17 9.34 -27.20
C LYS A 40 -27.79 9.28 -25.82
N ILE A 41 -27.18 8.49 -24.96
CA ILE A 41 -27.59 8.42 -23.56
C ILE A 41 -26.84 9.53 -22.82
N LEU A 42 -27.57 10.41 -22.16
CA LEU A 42 -26.99 11.52 -21.42
C LEU A 42 -27.07 11.26 -19.93
N MET A 43 -26.01 11.62 -19.22
CA MET A 43 -25.94 11.50 -17.76
C MET A 43 -26.95 12.41 -17.08
N ILE A 44 -27.67 11.90 -16.11
CA ILE A 44 -28.57 12.67 -15.25
C ILE A 44 -27.80 13.29 -14.07
N ASN A 45 -28.36 14.33 -13.45
CA ASN A 45 -27.84 14.81 -12.19
C ASN A 45 -28.42 14.02 -11.03
N VAL A 46 -27.54 13.38 -10.25
CA VAL A 46 -27.89 12.64 -9.04
C VAL A 46 -27.35 13.28 -7.76
N THR A 47 -26.71 14.46 -7.85
CA THR A 47 -26.25 15.20 -6.65
C THR A 47 -27.43 15.59 -5.78
N GLU A 48 -27.23 15.56 -4.46
CA GLU A 48 -28.23 15.81 -3.41
C GLU A 48 -29.36 14.76 -3.32
N MET A 49 -29.39 13.78 -4.24
CA MET A 49 -30.31 12.65 -4.19
C MET A 49 -29.89 11.65 -3.12
N ASP A 50 -30.85 10.95 -2.55
CA ASP A 50 -30.59 9.75 -1.76
C ASP A 50 -29.92 8.67 -2.61
N LEU A 51 -28.85 8.04 -2.09
CA LEU A 51 -28.06 7.03 -2.81
C LEU A 51 -28.92 5.87 -3.34
N LYS A 52 -29.91 5.42 -2.54
CA LYS A 52 -30.79 4.32 -2.95
C LYS A 52 -31.65 4.73 -4.14
N THR A 53 -32.18 5.94 -4.13
CA THR A 53 -32.95 6.49 -5.25
C THR A 53 -32.10 6.67 -6.49
N ALA A 54 -30.89 7.22 -6.33
CA ALA A 54 -29.96 7.42 -7.43
C ALA A 54 -29.56 6.08 -8.08
N LYS A 55 -29.27 5.04 -7.29
CA LYS A 55 -28.96 3.68 -7.81
C LYS A 55 -30.09 3.13 -8.68
N ILE A 56 -31.34 3.29 -8.26
CA ILE A 56 -32.52 2.85 -9.04
C ILE A 56 -32.59 3.60 -10.36
N MET A 57 -32.37 4.93 -10.34
CA MET A 57 -32.41 5.76 -11.55
C MET A 57 -31.25 5.46 -12.53
N LEU A 58 -30.12 5.02 -12.01
CA LEU A 58 -28.91 4.71 -12.79
C LEU A 58 -28.88 3.26 -13.31
N GLU A 59 -29.77 2.39 -12.88
CA GLU A 59 -29.76 0.96 -13.22
C GLU A 59 -29.83 0.72 -14.74
N ASP A 60 -30.66 1.45 -15.45
CA ASP A 60 -30.83 1.33 -16.91
C ASP A 60 -29.60 1.80 -17.69
N TYR A 61 -28.72 2.62 -17.09
CA TYR A 61 -27.54 3.17 -17.74
C TYR A 61 -26.38 2.15 -17.81
N LYS A 62 -26.43 1.08 -16.98
CA LYS A 62 -25.43 0.01 -16.89
C LYS A 62 -24.00 0.54 -16.71
N LEU A 63 -23.85 1.55 -15.85
CA LEU A 63 -22.56 2.13 -15.48
C LEU A 63 -21.84 1.26 -14.46
N ASP A 64 -20.50 1.30 -14.47
CA ASP A 64 -19.65 0.75 -13.41
C ASP A 64 -19.56 1.82 -12.30
N ILE A 65 -20.32 1.63 -11.21
CA ILE A 65 -20.48 2.64 -10.16
C ILE A 65 -19.52 2.35 -9.00
N ASP A 66 -18.58 3.27 -8.79
CA ASP A 66 -17.72 3.30 -7.61
C ASP A 66 -18.27 4.30 -6.58
N ILE A 67 -18.29 3.91 -5.29
CA ILE A 67 -18.89 4.72 -4.22
C ILE A 67 -17.85 4.95 -3.14
N SER A 68 -17.59 6.24 -2.87
CA SER A 68 -16.85 6.71 -1.71
C SER A 68 -17.76 7.51 -0.77
N TYR A 69 -17.32 7.68 0.48
CA TYR A 69 -18.10 8.38 1.49
C TYR A 69 -17.28 9.53 2.06
N LYS A 70 -17.94 10.68 2.29
CA LYS A 70 -17.32 11.87 2.89
C LYS A 70 -18.31 12.57 3.81
N TYR A 71 -17.82 13.17 4.90
CA TYR A 71 -18.65 14.05 5.71
C TYR A 71 -18.97 15.35 4.97
N SER A 72 -20.13 15.91 5.25
CA SER A 72 -20.59 17.19 4.69
C SER A 72 -21.45 17.93 5.70
N ASP A 73 -21.15 19.19 5.93
CA ASP A 73 -21.98 20.06 6.76
C ASP A 73 -23.26 20.49 6.02
N ASP A 74 -23.22 20.50 4.67
CA ASP A 74 -24.29 21.01 3.81
C ASP A 74 -25.21 19.91 3.29
N ILE A 75 -24.67 18.72 3.03
CA ILE A 75 -25.40 17.59 2.43
C ILE A 75 -25.72 16.55 3.51
N GLY A 76 -27.00 16.28 3.69
CA GLY A 76 -27.48 15.31 4.69
C GLY A 76 -26.97 13.89 4.41
N LYS A 77 -26.91 13.07 5.47
CA LYS A 77 -26.45 11.66 5.41
C LYS A 77 -27.15 10.87 4.31
N ASP A 78 -26.41 9.96 3.69
CA ASP A 78 -26.81 9.04 2.62
C ASP A 78 -27.23 9.73 1.30
N LYS A 79 -27.00 11.05 1.17
CA LYS A 79 -27.19 11.79 -0.08
C LYS A 79 -25.88 11.94 -0.85
N ILE A 80 -25.98 12.07 -2.17
CA ILE A 80 -24.82 12.19 -3.07
C ILE A 80 -24.28 13.62 -3.01
N ILE A 81 -23.01 13.77 -2.64
CA ILE A 81 -22.27 15.05 -2.64
C ILE A 81 -21.87 15.42 -4.06
N SER A 82 -21.30 14.46 -4.81
CA SER A 82 -20.80 14.70 -6.16
C SER A 82 -20.85 13.46 -7.03
N GLN A 83 -20.84 13.66 -8.35
CA GLN A 83 -20.73 12.64 -9.37
C GLN A 83 -19.59 13.01 -10.33
N SER A 84 -18.81 12.00 -10.80
CA SER A 84 -17.66 12.24 -11.67
C SER A 84 -18.02 12.59 -13.11
N ILE A 85 -19.18 12.13 -13.59
CA ILE A 85 -19.67 12.46 -14.92
C ILE A 85 -20.73 13.57 -14.77
N PRO A 86 -20.50 14.79 -15.29
CA PRO A 86 -21.47 15.87 -15.21
C PRO A 86 -22.79 15.54 -15.91
N LYS A 87 -23.87 16.18 -15.43
CA LYS A 87 -25.17 16.14 -16.12
C LYS A 87 -25.02 16.51 -17.60
N ASP A 88 -25.84 15.89 -18.44
CA ASP A 88 -25.90 16.09 -19.88
C ASP A 88 -24.64 15.64 -20.68
N ASN A 89 -23.63 15.05 -20.03
CA ASN A 89 -22.53 14.39 -20.72
C ASN A 89 -22.99 13.08 -21.33
N GLU A 90 -22.49 12.77 -22.53
CA GLU A 90 -22.73 11.51 -23.22
C GLU A 90 -22.04 10.36 -22.48
N ILE A 91 -22.77 9.26 -22.28
CA ILE A 91 -22.32 8.07 -21.58
C ILE A 91 -22.59 6.79 -22.35
N ASN A 92 -21.79 5.76 -22.08
CA ASN A 92 -21.93 4.42 -22.66
C ASN A 92 -22.08 3.38 -21.53
N SER A 93 -22.68 2.25 -21.86
CA SER A 93 -22.74 1.11 -20.95
C SER A 93 -21.31 0.67 -20.56
N GLY A 94 -21.03 0.54 -19.26
CA GLY A 94 -19.74 0.17 -18.69
C GLY A 94 -18.81 1.36 -18.39
N ASP A 95 -19.23 2.60 -18.67
CA ASP A 95 -18.46 3.78 -18.24
C ASP A 95 -18.40 3.84 -16.71
N LYS A 96 -17.24 4.27 -16.18
CA LYS A 96 -17.02 4.39 -14.72
C LYS A 96 -17.64 5.67 -14.20
N LEU A 97 -18.53 5.53 -13.23
CA LEU A 97 -19.14 6.63 -12.51
C LEU A 97 -18.72 6.60 -11.03
N ALA A 98 -17.91 7.54 -10.58
CA ALA A 98 -17.64 7.72 -9.16
C ALA A 98 -18.71 8.62 -8.52
N LEU A 99 -19.27 8.16 -7.41
CA LEU A 99 -20.20 8.91 -6.57
C LEU A 99 -19.58 9.12 -5.19
N VAL A 100 -19.62 10.35 -4.70
CA VAL A 100 -19.28 10.68 -3.32
C VAL A 100 -20.57 10.84 -2.53
N VAL A 101 -20.72 10.06 -1.45
CA VAL A 101 -21.93 10.00 -0.63
C VAL A 101 -21.68 10.65 0.73
N SER A 102 -22.61 11.46 1.19
CA SER A 102 -22.50 12.13 2.47
C SER A 102 -22.71 11.17 3.64
N LEU A 103 -21.79 11.21 4.59
CA LEU A 103 -21.94 10.64 5.94
C LEU A 103 -22.77 11.55 6.88
N GLY A 104 -23.20 12.72 6.40
CA GLY A 104 -23.82 13.77 7.18
C GLY A 104 -22.79 14.67 7.85
N LYS A 105 -23.22 15.47 8.81
CA LYS A 105 -22.35 16.36 9.57
C LYS A 105 -21.39 15.56 10.45
N LEU A 106 -20.13 15.99 10.49
CA LEU A 106 -19.12 15.37 11.34
C LEU A 106 -19.45 15.64 12.81
N ASP A 107 -19.66 14.56 13.56
CA ASP A 107 -19.91 14.61 14.99
C ASP A 107 -18.58 14.60 15.77
N LYS A 108 -18.06 15.80 16.07
CA LYS A 108 -16.80 15.98 16.78
C LYS A 108 -16.85 15.40 18.20
N GLU A 109 -18.02 15.42 18.85
CA GLU A 109 -18.18 14.86 20.18
C GLU A 109 -18.10 13.33 20.15
N LYS A 110 -18.69 12.71 19.13
CA LYS A 110 -18.54 11.28 18.88
C LYS A 110 -17.08 10.89 18.65
N LEU A 111 -16.35 11.63 17.79
CA LEU A 111 -14.93 11.38 17.53
C LEU A 111 -14.10 11.37 18.83
N LYS A 112 -14.31 12.40 19.68
CA LYS A 112 -13.68 12.50 21.00
C LYS A 112 -14.02 11.30 21.90
N ASN A 113 -15.32 10.96 21.99
CA ASN A 113 -15.79 9.87 22.85
C ASN A 113 -15.30 8.49 22.37
N ASP A 114 -15.14 8.31 21.07
CA ASP A 114 -14.57 7.09 20.47
C ASP A 114 -13.03 7.07 20.53
N GLY A 115 -12.41 8.14 21.06
CA GLY A 115 -10.96 8.24 21.26
C GLY A 115 -10.17 8.39 19.97
N ILE A 116 -10.77 8.96 18.91
CA ILE A 116 -10.07 9.21 17.64
C ILE A 116 -8.99 10.26 17.88
N ASP A 117 -7.74 9.91 17.59
CA ASP A 117 -6.59 10.83 17.70
C ASP A 117 -5.49 10.42 16.70
N GLU A 118 -5.37 11.14 15.61
CA GLU A 118 -4.41 10.85 14.55
C GLU A 118 -3.04 11.52 14.75
N MET A 119 -2.89 12.26 15.85
CA MET A 119 -1.60 12.75 16.32
C MET A 119 -0.90 11.77 17.28
N GLY A 120 -1.54 10.63 17.60
CA GLY A 120 -0.98 9.61 18.47
C GLY A 120 0.21 8.87 17.87
N LYS A 121 0.83 8.02 18.66
CA LYS A 121 2.05 7.27 18.31
C LYS A 121 1.74 6.01 17.48
N VAL A 122 2.70 5.65 16.62
CA VAL A 122 2.64 4.47 15.74
C VAL A 122 3.80 3.53 16.09
N PRO A 123 3.54 2.25 16.41
CA PRO A 123 4.60 1.26 16.60
C PRO A 123 5.17 0.82 15.24
N VAL A 124 6.48 1.03 15.06
CA VAL A 124 7.27 0.45 13.97
C VAL A 124 8.06 -0.70 14.56
N MET A 125 7.57 -1.92 14.37
CA MET A 125 8.10 -3.12 15.00
C MET A 125 9.32 -3.66 14.24
N MET A 126 10.40 -3.96 14.95
CA MET A 126 11.66 -4.45 14.40
C MET A 126 11.83 -5.94 14.73
N TYR A 127 11.75 -6.76 13.72
CA TYR A 127 12.06 -8.19 13.72
C TYR A 127 13.35 -8.44 12.94
N HIS A 128 13.93 -9.63 13.13
CA HIS A 128 15.01 -10.17 12.34
C HIS A 128 14.66 -11.62 11.93
N GLY A 129 15.30 -12.64 12.53
CA GLY A 129 15.00 -14.03 12.22
C GLY A 129 13.70 -14.55 12.86
N ILE A 130 12.97 -15.42 12.11
CA ILE A 130 11.82 -16.18 12.65
C ILE A 130 12.15 -17.66 12.53
N LYS A 131 12.51 -18.29 13.64
CA LYS A 131 12.96 -19.67 13.67
C LYS A 131 11.80 -20.64 13.86
N ASN A 132 11.73 -21.66 13.00
CA ASN A 132 10.71 -22.71 13.10
C ASN A 132 10.98 -23.58 14.33
N MET A 133 10.47 -23.16 15.46
CA MET A 133 10.51 -23.87 16.76
C MET A 133 9.41 -23.34 17.68
N LYS A 134 9.11 -24.11 18.73
CA LYS A 134 8.17 -23.74 19.78
C LYS A 134 8.84 -22.88 20.85
N ASN A 135 8.05 -22.09 21.59
CA ASN A 135 8.54 -21.31 22.72
C ASN A 135 9.17 -22.18 23.82
N SER A 136 8.66 -23.40 24.02
CA SER A 136 9.20 -24.37 24.98
C SER A 136 10.56 -24.96 24.61
N GLU A 137 11.00 -24.75 23.37
CA GLU A 137 12.29 -25.26 22.86
C GLU A 137 13.43 -24.24 22.99
N THR A 138 13.14 -23.04 23.48
CA THR A 138 14.15 -22.01 23.83
C THR A 138 14.29 -21.84 25.34
N ALA A 139 15.48 -21.51 25.78
CA ALA A 139 15.76 -21.19 27.19
C ALA A 139 15.44 -19.73 27.55
N ASN A 140 15.11 -18.90 26.55
CA ASN A 140 14.86 -17.48 26.74
C ASN A 140 13.36 -17.19 26.89
N THR A 141 13.03 -16.03 27.44
CA THR A 141 11.66 -15.61 27.75
C THR A 141 10.80 -15.45 26.50
N GLY A 142 9.53 -15.84 26.58
CA GLY A 142 8.48 -15.49 25.65
C GLY A 142 8.73 -15.86 24.19
N GLY A 143 9.58 -16.90 23.93
CA GLY A 143 9.91 -17.33 22.59
C GLY A 143 11.00 -16.51 21.90
N ASN A 144 11.81 -15.76 22.66
CA ASN A 144 13.10 -15.27 22.16
C ASN A 144 14.05 -16.44 21.94
N VAL A 145 14.69 -16.51 20.77
CA VAL A 145 15.67 -17.57 20.44
C VAL A 145 17.04 -17.21 21.00
N ASP A 146 17.42 -15.95 20.90
CA ASP A 146 18.65 -15.40 21.48
C ASP A 146 18.36 -14.52 22.69
N LYS A 147 19.40 -14.23 23.46
CA LYS A 147 19.29 -13.46 24.70
C LYS A 147 18.73 -12.05 24.49
N ASP A 148 19.03 -11.45 23.35
CA ASP A 148 18.66 -10.07 23.03
C ASP A 148 17.32 -9.99 22.26
N GLY A 149 16.72 -11.15 21.92
CA GLY A 149 15.43 -11.28 21.29
C GLY A 149 15.38 -10.80 19.84
N TYR A 150 16.53 -10.77 19.14
CA TYR A 150 16.55 -10.45 17.71
C TYR A 150 15.92 -11.56 16.87
N THR A 151 16.02 -12.81 17.29
CA THR A 151 15.34 -13.93 16.65
C THR A 151 14.19 -14.41 17.52
N ARG A 152 13.00 -14.53 16.93
CA ARG A 152 11.80 -15.05 17.58
C ARG A 152 11.53 -16.49 17.13
N THR A 153 10.84 -17.27 17.96
CA THR A 153 10.24 -18.52 17.50
C THR A 153 9.06 -18.22 16.59
N VAL A 154 8.71 -19.14 15.69
CA VAL A 154 7.52 -19.01 14.84
C VAL A 154 6.24 -18.98 15.68
N GLU A 155 6.22 -19.70 16.81
CA GLU A 155 5.08 -19.65 17.75
C GLU A 155 4.92 -18.27 18.39
N ALA A 156 6.02 -17.66 18.86
CA ALA A 156 5.99 -16.31 19.40
C ALA A 156 5.56 -15.28 18.36
N PHE A 157 6.07 -15.38 17.14
CA PHE A 157 5.68 -14.47 16.06
C PHE A 157 4.19 -14.58 15.73
N ARG A 158 3.60 -15.78 15.70
CA ARG A 158 2.14 -15.96 15.55
C ARG A 158 1.37 -15.30 16.69
N ASN A 159 1.82 -15.45 17.92
CA ASN A 159 1.21 -14.83 19.09
C ASN A 159 1.31 -13.30 19.05
N ASP A 160 2.45 -12.74 18.62
CA ASP A 160 2.64 -11.31 18.43
C ASP A 160 1.62 -10.75 17.42
N LEU A 161 1.44 -11.41 16.27
CA LEU A 161 0.49 -10.97 15.23
C LEU A 161 -0.97 -11.04 15.71
N GLU A 162 -1.34 -12.10 16.42
CA GLU A 162 -2.68 -12.24 17.01
C GLU A 162 -2.92 -11.10 18.03
N PHE A 163 -1.97 -10.87 18.93
CA PHE A 163 -2.02 -9.82 19.92
C PHE A 163 -2.21 -8.42 19.29
N TYR A 164 -1.46 -8.09 18.22
CA TYR A 164 -1.62 -6.81 17.54
C TYR A 164 -2.99 -6.66 16.91
N TYR A 165 -3.47 -7.73 16.25
CA TYR A 165 -4.80 -7.73 15.63
C TYR A 165 -5.92 -7.53 16.65
N GLU A 166 -5.89 -8.29 17.78
CA GLU A 166 -6.86 -8.21 18.86
C GLU A 166 -6.87 -6.84 19.56
N LYS A 167 -5.69 -6.21 19.70
CA LYS A 167 -5.53 -4.83 20.18
C LYS A 167 -6.07 -3.77 19.19
N GLY A 168 -6.54 -4.17 18.04
CA GLY A 168 -7.13 -3.28 17.04
C GLY A 168 -6.15 -2.64 16.07
N TYR A 169 -4.91 -3.14 16.00
CA TYR A 169 -3.94 -2.66 15.02
C TYR A 169 -4.18 -3.25 13.63
N ARG A 170 -3.86 -2.46 12.60
CA ARG A 170 -3.88 -2.86 11.19
C ARG A 170 -2.55 -2.51 10.55
N MET A 171 -2.02 -3.43 9.74
CA MET A 171 -0.72 -3.21 9.11
C MET A 171 -0.82 -2.18 7.99
N ILE A 172 0.21 -1.36 7.88
CA ILE A 172 0.41 -0.43 6.77
C ILE A 172 1.83 -0.56 6.24
N LYS A 173 2.03 -0.20 4.99
CA LYS A 173 3.37 -0.12 4.41
C LYS A 173 4.19 0.97 5.11
N LEU A 174 5.50 0.75 5.22
CA LEU A 174 6.39 1.77 5.76
C LEU A 174 6.43 3.01 4.87
N SER A 175 6.39 2.84 3.55
CA SER A 175 6.30 3.97 2.61
C SER A 175 5.03 4.79 2.82
N ASP A 176 3.88 4.16 3.08
CA ASP A 176 2.62 4.84 3.35
C ASP A 176 2.70 5.62 4.68
N TYR A 177 3.30 5.01 5.72
CA TYR A 177 3.54 5.70 6.99
C TYR A 177 4.42 6.95 6.79
N ILE A 178 5.53 6.83 6.07
CA ILE A 178 6.47 7.95 5.80
C ILE A 178 5.76 9.10 5.06
N ASN A 179 4.90 8.76 4.12
CA ASN A 179 4.17 9.74 3.29
C ASN A 179 2.89 10.26 3.96
N GLY A 180 2.51 9.75 5.13
CA GLY A 180 1.26 10.12 5.80
C GLY A 180 0.00 9.59 5.10
N ASN A 181 0.09 8.46 4.41
CA ASN A 181 -1.03 7.76 3.77
C ASN A 181 -1.53 6.65 4.68
N ILE A 182 -2.14 7.02 5.80
CA ILE A 182 -2.61 6.07 6.82
C ILE A 182 -4.01 5.59 6.46
N ASP A 183 -4.09 4.47 5.74
CA ASP A 183 -5.36 3.84 5.35
C ASP A 183 -5.69 2.69 6.31
N VAL A 184 -6.31 3.03 7.42
CA VAL A 184 -6.84 2.07 8.39
C VAL A 184 -8.27 2.45 8.79
N ALA A 185 -9.11 1.46 9.02
CA ALA A 185 -10.53 1.66 9.32
C ALA A 185 -10.76 2.48 10.60
N TYR A 186 -11.94 3.09 10.70
CA TYR A 186 -12.38 3.84 11.86
C TYR A 186 -12.15 3.10 13.19
N GLY A 187 -11.54 3.77 14.17
CA GLY A 187 -11.25 3.24 15.50
C GLY A 187 -10.09 2.24 15.53
N LYS A 188 -9.40 2.01 14.40
CA LYS A 188 -8.21 1.16 14.32
C LYS A 188 -6.93 1.98 14.39
N SER A 189 -5.83 1.32 14.66
CA SER A 189 -4.51 1.93 14.80
C SER A 189 -3.54 1.33 13.78
N PRO A 190 -2.68 2.13 13.13
CA PRO A 190 -1.65 1.60 12.24
C PRO A 190 -0.54 0.90 13.03
N ILE A 191 0.05 -0.12 12.40
CA ILE A 191 1.29 -0.77 12.82
C ILE A 191 2.15 -1.06 11.60
N VAL A 192 3.45 -0.84 11.71
CA VAL A 192 4.42 -1.18 10.67
C VAL A 192 5.28 -2.34 11.14
N LEU A 193 5.44 -3.38 10.29
CA LEU A 193 6.37 -4.47 10.55
C LEU A 193 7.62 -4.35 9.69
N THR A 194 8.79 -4.45 10.28
CA THR A 194 10.09 -4.41 9.60
C THR A 194 10.92 -5.64 9.96
N PHE A 195 11.62 -6.20 8.98
CA PHE A 195 12.53 -7.33 9.15
C PHE A 195 13.91 -6.95 8.64
N ASP A 196 14.93 -7.07 9.47
CA ASP A 196 16.31 -6.74 9.13
C ASP A 196 17.10 -7.99 8.68
N ASP A 197 18.27 -7.79 8.07
CA ASP A 197 19.29 -8.73 7.64
C ASP A 197 19.00 -9.55 6.37
N GLY A 198 17.75 -9.75 5.98
CA GLY A 198 17.40 -10.67 4.90
C GLY A 198 17.72 -12.13 5.27
N ASN A 199 17.30 -12.56 6.48
CA ASN A 199 17.48 -13.93 6.92
C ASN A 199 16.71 -14.92 6.04
N ASP A 200 17.25 -16.13 5.81
CA ASP A 200 16.60 -17.15 5.00
C ASP A 200 15.25 -17.63 5.56
N ASN A 201 15.05 -17.48 6.87
CA ASN A 201 13.80 -17.80 7.54
C ASN A 201 12.77 -16.65 7.55
N ASN A 202 13.10 -15.50 6.99
CA ASN A 202 12.08 -14.46 6.70
C ASN A 202 11.16 -14.92 5.57
N ILE A 203 11.72 -15.48 4.50
CA ILE A 203 10.99 -16.15 3.42
C ILE A 203 11.77 -17.38 2.96
N LYS A 204 11.39 -18.55 3.45
CA LYS A 204 12.06 -19.81 3.09
C LYS A 204 11.40 -20.42 1.88
N VAL A 205 12.18 -20.63 0.81
CA VAL A 205 11.72 -21.37 -0.37
C VAL A 205 12.06 -22.85 -0.22
N THR A 206 11.04 -23.70 -0.39
CA THR A 206 11.17 -25.17 -0.29
C THR A 206 11.24 -25.84 -1.65
N GLY A 207 10.97 -25.12 -2.74
CA GLY A 207 11.00 -25.60 -4.11
C GLY A 207 10.22 -24.70 -5.05
N LEU A 208 9.96 -25.20 -6.25
CA LEU A 208 9.13 -24.55 -7.26
C LEU A 208 7.93 -25.44 -7.59
N ASP A 209 6.79 -24.80 -7.89
CA ASP A 209 5.62 -25.50 -8.44
C ASP A 209 5.81 -25.85 -9.94
N ASP A 210 4.84 -26.55 -10.53
CA ASP A 210 4.87 -26.94 -11.94
C ASP A 210 4.91 -25.75 -12.92
N LYS A 211 4.61 -24.53 -12.44
CA LYS A 211 4.64 -23.28 -13.22
C LYS A 211 5.92 -22.48 -12.97
N GLY A 212 6.82 -22.97 -12.10
CA GLY A 212 8.05 -22.30 -11.74
C GLY A 212 7.91 -21.18 -10.70
N ASN A 213 6.76 -21.10 -10.01
CA ASN A 213 6.59 -20.20 -8.88
C ASN A 213 7.22 -20.79 -7.63
N ILE A 214 7.74 -19.94 -6.74
CA ILE A 214 8.33 -20.37 -5.46
C ILE A 214 7.25 -20.93 -4.53
N ILE A 215 7.59 -22.02 -3.86
CA ILE A 215 6.81 -22.62 -2.77
C ILE A 215 7.43 -22.14 -1.46
N ILE A 216 6.64 -21.40 -0.66
CA ILE A 216 7.11 -20.78 0.58
C ILE A 216 6.79 -21.72 1.76
N ASP A 217 7.76 -21.89 2.65
CA ASP A 217 7.59 -22.61 3.92
C ASP A 217 6.57 -21.83 4.81
N GLU A 218 5.52 -22.52 5.22
CA GLU A 218 4.45 -21.98 6.09
C GLU A 218 4.94 -21.50 7.47
N ASN A 219 6.13 -21.94 7.89
CA ASN A 219 6.78 -21.58 9.15
C ASN A 219 7.87 -20.50 8.97
N SER A 220 8.08 -19.97 7.78
CA SER A 220 8.83 -18.73 7.59
C SER A 220 8.00 -17.51 7.96
N ALA A 221 8.63 -16.35 8.18
CA ALA A 221 7.88 -15.13 8.51
C ALA A 221 6.79 -14.81 7.47
N VAL A 222 7.14 -14.86 6.17
CA VAL A 222 6.18 -14.62 5.09
C VAL A 222 5.08 -15.69 5.05
N GLY A 223 5.43 -16.97 5.26
CA GLY A 223 4.43 -18.04 5.32
C GLY A 223 3.40 -17.82 6.43
N VAL A 224 3.84 -17.36 7.59
CA VAL A 224 2.95 -16.96 8.70
C VAL A 224 2.11 -15.73 8.33
N LEU A 225 2.71 -14.69 7.75
CA LEU A 225 1.99 -13.49 7.30
C LEU A 225 0.91 -13.83 6.27
N GLU A 226 1.20 -14.65 5.29
CA GLU A 226 0.21 -15.10 4.30
C GLU A 226 -0.94 -15.94 4.90
N ALA A 227 -0.66 -16.70 5.96
CA ALA A 227 -1.70 -17.39 6.71
C ALA A 227 -2.62 -16.38 7.46
N PHE A 228 -2.04 -15.34 8.06
CA PHE A 228 -2.80 -14.25 8.70
C PHE A 228 -3.61 -13.43 7.71
N LYS A 229 -3.06 -13.14 6.52
CA LYS A 229 -3.78 -12.47 5.42
C LYS A 229 -5.05 -13.20 5.01
N LYS A 230 -5.00 -14.52 4.99
CA LYS A 230 -6.18 -15.37 4.73
C LYS A 230 -7.14 -15.43 5.92
N LYS A 231 -6.62 -15.48 7.15
CA LYS A 231 -7.42 -15.57 8.38
C LYS A 231 -8.16 -14.26 8.66
N TYR A 232 -7.51 -13.13 8.45
CA TYR A 232 -7.99 -11.79 8.77
C TYR A 232 -7.84 -10.84 7.57
N PRO A 233 -8.78 -10.84 6.62
CA PRO A 233 -8.69 -10.01 5.42
C PRO A 233 -8.57 -8.50 5.69
N ASP A 234 -9.14 -8.04 6.81
CA ASP A 234 -9.09 -6.64 7.27
C ASP A 234 -7.82 -6.28 8.05
N TYR A 235 -6.85 -7.22 8.18
CA TYR A 235 -5.58 -6.94 8.85
C TYR A 235 -4.62 -6.12 7.98
N ASN A 236 -4.85 -6.07 6.66
CA ASN A 236 -4.01 -5.38 5.67
C ASN A 236 -2.56 -5.87 5.70
N VAL A 237 -2.36 -7.21 5.77
CA VAL A 237 -1.05 -7.81 6.00
C VAL A 237 -0.01 -7.36 4.99
N THR A 238 1.03 -6.69 5.49
CA THR A 238 2.21 -6.24 4.77
C THR A 238 3.41 -6.13 5.73
N ALA A 239 4.61 -6.00 5.18
CA ALA A 239 5.84 -5.75 5.93
C ALA A 239 6.92 -5.23 4.97
N ILE A 240 7.99 -4.64 5.51
CA ILE A 240 9.20 -4.33 4.75
C ILE A 240 10.35 -5.24 5.20
N PHE A 241 11.10 -5.76 4.22
CA PHE A 241 12.30 -6.58 4.43
C PHE A 241 13.54 -5.79 4.01
N PHE A 242 14.39 -5.48 4.97
CA PHE A 242 15.67 -4.82 4.74
C PHE A 242 16.75 -5.86 4.50
N VAL A 243 17.27 -5.89 3.28
CA VAL A 243 18.19 -6.93 2.84
C VAL A 243 19.60 -6.39 2.65
N THR A 244 20.58 -7.25 2.95
CA THR A 244 21.99 -7.02 2.67
C THR A 244 22.35 -7.48 1.25
N GLY A 245 23.62 -7.36 0.85
CA GLY A 245 24.10 -7.86 -0.43
C GLY A 245 23.94 -9.37 -0.62
N ALA A 246 23.77 -10.14 0.46
CA ALA A 246 23.47 -11.57 0.41
C ALA A 246 21.98 -11.85 0.12
N LEU A 247 21.13 -10.82 0.12
CA LEU A 247 19.69 -10.89 -0.03
C LEU A 247 19.07 -11.80 1.06
N PHE A 248 18.41 -12.92 0.67
CA PHE A 248 17.82 -13.88 1.62
C PHE A 248 18.66 -15.13 1.82
N ASN A 249 19.95 -15.11 1.47
CA ASN A 249 20.86 -16.26 1.59
C ASN A 249 20.38 -17.53 0.86
N GLN A 250 19.58 -17.39 -0.19
CA GLN A 250 19.08 -18.46 -1.05
C GLN A 250 19.41 -18.13 -2.52
N PRO A 251 20.69 -18.31 -2.95
CA PRO A 251 21.18 -17.79 -4.25
C PRO A 251 20.35 -18.22 -5.46
N GLU A 252 19.81 -19.43 -5.45
CA GLU A 252 18.97 -19.96 -6.53
C GLU A 252 17.60 -19.24 -6.64
N TYR A 253 17.14 -18.66 -5.53
CA TYR A 253 15.78 -18.10 -5.42
C TYR A 253 15.74 -16.60 -5.13
N ASN A 254 16.88 -15.99 -4.79
CA ASN A 254 16.92 -14.60 -4.31
C ASN A 254 16.15 -13.61 -5.19
N GLU A 255 16.35 -13.65 -6.51
CA GLU A 255 15.64 -12.75 -7.43
C GLU A 255 14.13 -13.06 -7.48
N LYS A 256 13.77 -14.35 -7.53
CA LYS A 256 12.36 -14.77 -7.49
C LYS A 256 11.67 -14.34 -6.19
N ILE A 257 12.38 -14.42 -5.06
CA ILE A 257 11.90 -13.95 -3.75
C ILE A 257 11.62 -12.45 -3.79
N LEU A 258 12.57 -11.65 -4.28
CA LEU A 258 12.41 -10.20 -4.35
C LEU A 258 11.21 -9.81 -5.20
N HIS A 259 11.07 -10.38 -6.40
CA HIS A 259 9.91 -10.15 -7.25
C HIS A 259 8.60 -10.58 -6.58
N TRP A 260 8.60 -11.78 -5.98
CA TRP A 260 7.43 -12.29 -5.29
C TRP A 260 6.96 -11.36 -4.17
N LEU A 261 7.89 -10.84 -3.36
CA LEU A 261 7.57 -9.92 -2.27
C LEU A 261 6.87 -8.66 -2.78
N VAL A 262 7.47 -7.96 -3.75
CA VAL A 262 6.90 -6.70 -4.26
C VAL A 262 5.59 -6.92 -5.00
N ASP A 263 5.45 -8.02 -5.74
CA ASP A 263 4.22 -8.35 -6.48
C ASP A 263 3.07 -8.81 -5.55
N ASN A 264 3.38 -9.23 -4.30
CA ASN A 264 2.38 -9.63 -3.29
C ASN A 264 2.11 -8.56 -2.22
N GLY A 265 2.62 -7.33 -2.42
CA GLY A 265 2.30 -6.17 -1.59
C GLY A 265 3.23 -5.95 -0.40
N TYR A 266 4.35 -6.70 -0.33
CA TYR A 266 5.43 -6.43 0.61
C TYR A 266 6.42 -5.41 0.05
N GLU A 267 7.23 -4.83 0.93
CA GLU A 267 8.28 -3.90 0.55
C GLU A 267 9.66 -4.52 0.77
N VAL A 268 10.63 -4.11 -0.05
CA VAL A 268 12.04 -4.46 0.08
C VAL A 268 12.86 -3.19 0.21
N GLY A 269 13.72 -3.11 1.22
CA GLY A 269 14.56 -1.97 1.52
C GLY A 269 16.03 -2.32 1.70
N ASN A 270 16.83 -1.31 1.91
CA ASN A 270 18.29 -1.37 1.99
C ASN A 270 18.77 -1.67 3.41
N HIS A 271 19.70 -2.61 3.58
CA HIS A 271 20.42 -2.86 4.84
C HIS A 271 21.94 -2.84 4.68
N THR A 272 22.43 -2.04 3.73
CA THR A 272 23.83 -1.99 3.24
C THR A 272 24.31 -3.27 2.57
N LEU A 273 25.39 -3.19 1.80
CA LEU A 273 25.93 -4.36 1.11
C LEU A 273 26.42 -5.48 2.05
N GLY A 274 26.97 -5.11 3.19
CA GLY A 274 27.65 -6.07 4.08
C GLY A 274 27.31 -5.91 5.54
N HIS A 275 26.11 -5.37 5.89
CA HIS A 275 25.75 -5.08 7.26
C HIS A 275 26.80 -4.21 7.98
N ASN A 276 27.26 -3.13 7.30
CA ASN A 276 28.37 -2.32 7.74
C ASN A 276 27.96 -1.35 8.86
N ASN A 277 28.79 -1.27 9.90
CA ASN A 277 28.62 -0.23 10.94
C ASN A 277 29.07 1.14 10.38
N LEU A 278 28.11 1.97 10.01
CA LEU A 278 28.35 3.24 9.33
C LEU A 278 28.99 4.33 10.21
N ASN A 279 29.12 4.11 11.53
CA ASN A 279 29.95 4.96 12.39
C ASN A 279 31.46 4.80 12.07
N ASN A 280 31.86 3.63 11.59
CA ASN A 280 33.27 3.24 11.41
C ASN A 280 33.73 3.28 9.97
N THR A 281 32.87 3.71 9.04
CA THR A 281 33.19 3.81 7.61
C THR A 281 33.69 5.20 7.25
N THR A 282 34.46 5.32 6.18
CA THR A 282 34.74 6.60 5.53
C THR A 282 33.54 7.06 4.69
N ALA A 283 33.51 8.30 4.24
CA ALA A 283 32.49 8.83 3.35
C ALA A 283 32.34 7.99 2.06
N ALA A 284 33.49 7.59 1.44
CA ALA A 284 33.51 6.78 0.23
C ALA A 284 32.99 5.34 0.49
N GLU A 285 33.35 4.73 1.61
CA GLU A 285 32.82 3.42 2.00
C GLU A 285 31.34 3.46 2.33
N THR A 286 30.87 4.54 2.99
CA THR A 286 29.44 4.75 3.25
C THR A 286 28.67 4.78 1.93
N GLN A 287 29.10 5.59 0.97
CA GLN A 287 28.48 5.65 -0.36
C GLN A 287 28.52 4.31 -1.09
N LYS A 288 29.64 3.59 -0.99
CA LYS A 288 29.80 2.25 -1.58
C LYS A 288 28.76 1.28 -1.01
N VAL A 289 28.64 1.18 0.32
CA VAL A 289 27.81 0.14 0.93
C VAL A 289 26.31 0.49 0.90
N VAL A 290 25.98 1.78 0.94
CA VAL A 290 24.58 2.26 0.80
C VAL A 290 24.18 2.30 -0.68
N GLY A 291 24.94 3.03 -1.50
CA GLY A 291 24.65 3.18 -2.93
C GLY A 291 24.74 1.89 -3.70
N GLY A 292 25.76 1.04 -3.41
CA GLY A 292 25.90 -0.26 -4.04
C GLY A 292 24.74 -1.21 -3.72
N MET A 293 24.14 -1.11 -2.53
CA MET A 293 22.95 -1.90 -2.22
C MET A 293 21.71 -1.38 -2.97
N TYR A 294 21.50 -0.07 -3.06
CA TYR A 294 20.45 0.50 -3.88
C TYR A 294 20.62 0.14 -5.36
N GLN A 295 21.83 0.25 -5.90
CA GLN A 295 22.14 -0.14 -7.28
C GLN A 295 21.81 -1.63 -7.53
N LYS A 296 22.12 -2.50 -6.56
CA LYS A 296 21.77 -3.92 -6.64
C LYS A 296 20.26 -4.15 -6.66
N LEU A 297 19.49 -3.48 -5.78
CA LEU A 297 18.03 -3.58 -5.76
C LEU A 297 17.42 -3.04 -7.06
N ASP A 298 17.90 -1.90 -7.53
CA ASP A 298 17.48 -1.29 -8.81
C ASP A 298 17.73 -2.22 -10.01
N SER A 299 18.88 -2.90 -10.05
CA SER A 299 19.19 -3.83 -11.11
C SER A 299 18.27 -5.06 -11.17
N ILE A 300 17.64 -5.44 -10.05
CA ILE A 300 16.74 -6.60 -9.97
C ILE A 300 15.28 -6.17 -10.09
N LEU A 301 14.88 -5.13 -9.38
CA LEU A 301 13.48 -4.74 -9.19
C LEU A 301 13.06 -3.48 -9.99
N GLY A 302 14.03 -2.77 -10.60
CA GLY A 302 13.78 -1.45 -11.16
C GLY A 302 13.34 -0.48 -10.05
N ASP A 303 12.25 0.23 -10.24
CA ASP A 303 11.69 1.21 -9.31
C ASP A 303 10.76 0.60 -8.23
N LYS A 304 10.58 -0.72 -8.21
CA LYS A 304 9.62 -1.40 -7.32
C LYS A 304 10.12 -1.59 -5.88
N TYR A 305 11.37 -1.27 -5.56
CA TYR A 305 11.86 -1.36 -4.18
C TYR A 305 11.64 -0.06 -3.41
N ALA A 306 11.60 -0.14 -2.09
CA ALA A 306 11.49 1.03 -1.25
C ALA A 306 12.86 1.72 -1.08
N LYS A 307 12.94 3.02 -1.41
CA LYS A 307 14.15 3.83 -1.16
C LYS A 307 14.31 4.16 0.33
N ILE A 308 14.27 3.13 1.14
CA ILE A 308 14.30 3.22 2.61
C ILE A 308 15.45 2.33 3.10
N ILE A 309 16.17 2.79 4.13
CA ILE A 309 17.26 2.06 4.74
C ILE A 309 16.98 1.76 6.22
N ALA A 310 17.23 0.53 6.66
CA ALA A 310 17.46 0.25 8.07
C ALA A 310 18.97 0.35 8.35
N LEU A 311 19.33 1.11 9.39
CA LEU A 311 20.73 1.35 9.75
C LEU A 311 21.28 0.15 10.51
N PRO A 312 22.29 -0.59 9.99
CA PRO A 312 22.92 -1.67 10.74
C PRO A 312 23.43 -1.19 12.11
N TYR A 313 23.15 -1.96 13.16
CA TYR A 313 23.43 -1.60 14.56
C TYR A 313 22.76 -0.29 15.02
N GLY A 314 21.80 0.26 14.27
CA GLY A 314 21.24 1.58 14.51
C GLY A 314 22.21 2.74 14.30
N ASN A 315 23.32 2.51 13.59
CA ASN A 315 24.38 3.49 13.37
C ASN A 315 24.30 4.14 11.97
N PRO A 316 24.55 5.44 11.86
CA PRO A 316 24.93 6.39 12.93
C PRO A 316 23.80 6.62 13.96
N THR A 317 24.14 6.63 15.24
CA THR A 317 23.19 6.93 16.33
C THR A 317 22.75 8.39 16.39
N SER A 318 23.29 9.23 15.51
CA SER A 318 22.95 10.65 15.40
C SER A 318 22.92 11.08 13.92
N ASN A 319 21.87 11.80 13.56
CA ASN A 319 21.77 12.44 12.23
C ASN A 319 22.77 13.59 12.04
N LYS A 320 23.54 13.96 13.09
CA LYS A 320 24.67 14.92 13.02
C LYS A 320 26.01 14.24 12.76
N HIS A 321 26.07 12.92 12.66
CA HIS A 321 27.31 12.20 12.35
C HIS A 321 27.82 12.54 10.95
N ALA A 322 29.14 12.60 10.77
CA ALA A 322 29.78 13.00 9.51
C ALA A 322 29.38 12.12 8.31
N ASN A 323 29.06 10.85 8.55
CA ASN A 323 28.64 9.91 7.49
C ASN A 323 27.14 9.99 7.18
N TYR A 324 26.35 10.67 8.02
CA TYR A 324 24.89 10.69 7.85
C TYR A 324 24.41 11.31 6.52
N PRO A 325 25.01 12.39 5.99
CA PRO A 325 24.67 12.90 4.66
C PRO A 325 24.79 11.85 3.55
N TYR A 326 25.78 10.95 3.65
CA TYR A 326 26.00 9.86 2.69
C TYR A 326 25.07 8.65 2.90
N VAL A 327 24.35 8.58 4.01
CA VAL A 327 23.21 7.68 4.16
C VAL A 327 22.02 8.21 3.37
N ILE A 328 21.81 9.53 3.37
CA ILE A 328 20.66 10.17 2.74
C ILE A 328 20.82 10.22 1.22
N SER A 329 21.99 10.62 0.73
CA SER A 329 22.24 10.72 -0.72
C SER A 329 23.71 10.62 -1.05
N GLY A 330 23.99 10.16 -2.25
CA GLY A 330 25.37 10.06 -2.73
C GLY A 330 25.45 9.46 -4.13
N GLU A 331 26.67 9.08 -4.50
CA GLU A 331 26.96 8.43 -5.77
C GLU A 331 27.98 7.32 -5.56
N TYR A 332 27.74 6.15 -6.12
CA TYR A 332 28.67 5.04 -6.15
C TYR A 332 28.70 4.41 -7.54
N ASP A 333 29.88 4.30 -8.13
CA ASP A 333 30.11 3.73 -9.47
C ASP A 333 29.16 4.31 -10.55
N GLY A 334 29.00 5.63 -10.55
CA GLY A 334 28.09 6.35 -11.47
C GLY A 334 26.61 6.23 -11.13
N TYR A 335 26.24 5.43 -10.13
CA TYR A 335 24.86 5.31 -9.67
C TYR A 335 24.56 6.33 -8.56
N LYS A 336 23.62 7.24 -8.83
CA LYS A 336 23.14 8.23 -7.85
C LYS A 336 21.97 7.65 -7.07
N TYR A 337 21.99 7.83 -5.75
CA TYR A 337 20.92 7.36 -4.87
C TYR A 337 20.41 8.46 -3.94
N GLU A 338 19.16 8.30 -3.55
CA GLU A 338 18.50 9.11 -2.55
C GLU A 338 17.68 8.19 -1.63
N THR A 339 17.78 8.42 -0.32
CA THR A 339 17.04 7.71 0.71
C THR A 339 15.84 8.54 1.16
N LEU A 340 14.64 7.99 1.08
CA LEU A 340 13.40 8.65 1.49
C LEU A 340 13.02 8.37 2.95
N GLY A 341 13.58 7.32 3.54
CA GLY A 341 13.38 6.96 4.93
C GLY A 341 14.56 6.21 5.52
N ALA A 342 14.89 6.50 6.77
CA ALA A 342 15.98 5.83 7.49
C ALA A 342 15.51 5.36 8.87
N MET A 343 15.63 4.04 9.11
CA MET A 343 15.24 3.40 10.36
C MET A 343 16.46 3.24 11.26
N ARG A 344 16.36 3.77 12.48
CA ARG A 344 17.33 3.48 13.53
C ARG A 344 16.87 2.28 14.39
N VAL A 345 17.76 1.71 15.16
CA VAL A 345 17.39 0.86 16.30
C VAL A 345 16.86 1.76 17.41
N GLY A 346 15.76 1.40 18.00
CA GLY A 346 15.16 2.13 19.10
C GLY A 346 14.29 1.22 19.92
N TRP A 347 13.58 1.80 20.88
CA TRP A 347 12.73 1.05 21.81
C TRP A 347 11.41 1.77 22.10
N GLU A 348 11.15 2.87 21.41
CA GLU A 348 9.95 3.68 21.59
C GLU A 348 9.12 3.74 20.30
N PRO A 349 7.78 3.77 20.40
CA PRO A 349 6.91 4.07 19.28
C PRO A 349 7.25 5.45 18.69
N GLU A 350 7.13 5.56 17.36
CA GLU A 350 7.35 6.81 16.65
C GLU A 350 6.11 7.70 16.74
N VAL A 351 6.27 9.00 16.55
CA VAL A 351 5.17 9.96 16.51
C VAL A 351 4.35 9.79 15.22
N SER A 352 3.13 10.32 15.20
CA SER A 352 2.33 10.41 13.96
C SER A 352 3.13 11.04 12.82
N PRO A 353 2.96 10.58 11.56
CA PRO A 353 3.60 11.21 10.42
C PRO A 353 3.11 12.65 10.18
N TYR A 354 2.03 13.04 10.84
CA TYR A 354 1.49 14.41 10.81
C TYR A 354 2.11 15.35 11.86
N HIS A 355 2.89 14.79 12.79
CA HIS A 355 3.53 15.57 13.84
C HIS A 355 4.75 16.33 13.31
N LYS A 356 4.90 17.61 13.71
CA LYS A 356 6.02 18.47 13.27
C LYS A 356 7.42 17.94 13.63
N GLU A 357 7.52 17.05 14.63
CA GLU A 357 8.78 16.41 15.02
C GLU A 357 9.07 15.14 14.23
N PHE A 358 8.13 14.67 13.39
CA PHE A 358 8.35 13.49 12.57
C PHE A 358 9.48 13.73 11.56
N ASN A 359 10.50 12.89 11.65
CA ASN A 359 11.62 12.91 10.72
C ASN A 359 11.73 11.58 9.97
N PRO A 360 11.29 11.49 8.71
CA PRO A 360 11.31 10.25 7.95
C PRO A 360 12.73 9.69 7.77
N LEU A 361 13.73 10.55 7.83
CA LEU A 361 15.14 10.15 7.71
C LEU A 361 15.77 9.69 9.04
N TYR A 362 15.00 9.58 10.12
CA TYR A 362 15.53 9.15 11.43
C TYR A 362 14.48 8.51 12.32
N ILE A 363 13.73 7.53 11.81
CA ILE A 363 12.58 6.90 12.46
C ILE A 363 13.02 5.93 13.55
N LYS A 364 12.39 6.00 14.72
CA LYS A 364 12.54 5.06 15.82
C LYS A 364 11.78 3.77 15.53
N ARG A 365 12.24 2.66 16.12
CA ARG A 365 11.56 1.37 16.04
C ARG A 365 11.42 0.74 17.42
N CYS A 366 10.39 -0.09 17.59
CA CYS A 366 10.18 -0.92 18.76
C CYS A 366 10.75 -2.31 18.49
N ARG A 367 11.61 -2.84 19.35
CA ARG A 367 12.12 -4.19 19.21
C ARG A 367 11.04 -5.21 19.59
N ALA A 368 10.81 -6.17 18.70
CA ALA A 368 9.83 -7.22 18.90
C ALA A 368 10.45 -8.37 19.72
N TYR A 369 10.41 -8.26 21.03
CA TYR A 369 10.93 -9.27 21.94
C TYR A 369 10.13 -9.29 23.25
N ASP A 370 10.35 -10.29 24.08
CA ASP A 370 9.74 -10.42 25.40
C ASP A 370 10.81 -10.30 26.51
N ASN A 371 10.49 -9.55 27.55
CA ASN A 371 11.32 -9.43 28.74
C ASN A 371 10.45 -9.28 30.03
N ASN A 372 9.30 -9.97 30.07
CA ASN A 372 8.35 -9.95 31.16
C ASN A 372 7.86 -8.52 31.52
N GLY A 373 7.53 -7.73 30.52
CA GLY A 373 7.00 -6.37 30.65
C GLY A 373 8.04 -5.32 31.01
N LYS A 374 9.33 -5.54 30.70
CA LYS A 374 10.46 -4.65 31.02
C LYS A 374 11.24 -4.27 29.77
N ASP A 375 12.08 -3.23 29.93
CA ASP A 375 13.07 -2.78 28.93
C ASP A 375 12.49 -2.54 27.53
N PHE A 376 11.27 -1.97 27.48
CA PHE A 376 10.56 -1.68 26.22
C PHE A 376 10.28 -2.92 25.36
N ASP A 377 9.98 -4.05 26.00
CA ASP A 377 9.48 -5.21 25.31
C ASP A 377 8.06 -4.98 24.72
N ILE A 378 7.53 -5.94 23.99
CA ILE A 378 6.21 -5.83 23.37
C ILE A 378 5.14 -5.43 24.40
N GLU A 379 5.10 -6.09 25.57
CA GLU A 379 4.10 -5.80 26.59
C GLU A 379 4.21 -4.35 27.09
N MET A 380 5.41 -3.90 27.43
CA MET A 380 5.65 -2.53 27.92
C MET A 380 5.32 -1.48 26.86
N VAL A 381 5.75 -1.69 25.61
CA VAL A 381 5.48 -0.77 24.49
C VAL A 381 3.98 -0.61 24.27
N PHE A 382 3.22 -1.70 24.21
CA PHE A 382 1.78 -1.62 23.96
C PHE A 382 1.00 -1.09 25.16
N ARG A 383 1.49 -1.28 26.41
CA ARG A 383 0.95 -0.61 27.58
C ARG A 383 1.16 0.92 27.54
N MET A 384 2.28 1.39 27.02
CA MET A 384 2.51 2.82 26.78
C MET A 384 1.57 3.36 25.68
N LEU A 385 1.34 2.59 24.62
CA LEU A 385 0.47 2.93 23.52
C LEU A 385 -1.03 2.95 23.88
N ASP A 386 -1.46 2.22 24.89
CA ASP A 386 -2.88 2.21 25.32
C ASP A 386 -3.43 3.62 25.60
N LYS A 387 -2.56 4.60 25.90
CA LYS A 387 -2.95 6.00 26.19
C LYS A 387 -2.46 7.01 25.16
N SER A 388 -1.68 6.59 24.17
CA SER A 388 -1.00 7.52 23.26
C SER A 388 -0.96 7.05 21.82
N ARG A 389 -1.66 5.97 21.48
CA ARG A 389 -1.64 5.41 20.12
C ARG A 389 -2.42 6.28 19.15
N TYR A 390 -1.99 6.29 17.91
CA TYR A 390 -2.78 6.77 16.78
C TYR A 390 -4.10 5.98 16.69
N VAL A 391 -5.23 6.65 16.59
CA VAL A 391 -6.53 6.04 16.35
C VAL A 391 -7.18 6.75 15.18
N SER A 392 -7.43 6.02 14.09
CA SER A 392 -7.91 6.56 12.83
C SER A 392 -9.41 6.91 12.87
N ASP A 393 -9.78 7.96 12.14
CA ASP A 393 -11.17 8.27 11.81
C ASP A 393 -11.68 7.55 10.54
N GLY A 394 -10.83 6.75 9.89
CA GLY A 394 -11.14 5.98 8.69
C GLY A 394 -11.01 6.76 7.37
N GLU A 395 -10.53 8.00 7.40
CA GLU A 395 -10.41 8.87 6.22
C GLU A 395 -8.95 9.27 5.98
N ILE A 396 -8.41 8.91 4.82
CA ILE A 396 -7.00 9.13 4.50
C ILE A 396 -6.63 10.61 4.30
N ASP A 397 -7.59 11.44 3.87
CA ASP A 397 -7.36 12.84 3.51
C ASP A 397 -7.67 13.82 4.67
N ARG A 398 -7.85 13.30 5.88
CA ARG A 398 -8.20 14.11 7.05
C ARG A 398 -7.31 13.77 8.24
N ILE A 399 -7.16 14.72 9.14
CA ILE A 399 -6.47 14.56 10.41
C ILE A 399 -7.42 14.99 11.52
N VAL A 400 -7.80 14.05 12.37
CA VAL A 400 -8.66 14.30 13.53
C VAL A 400 -7.85 14.22 14.81
N THR A 401 -7.92 15.25 15.64
CA THR A 401 -7.23 15.27 16.92
C THR A 401 -7.84 16.29 17.88
N SER A 402 -7.41 16.25 19.13
CA SER A 402 -7.73 17.27 20.11
C SER A 402 -7.14 18.64 19.74
N LYS A 403 -7.85 19.72 20.06
CA LYS A 403 -7.37 21.10 19.87
C LYS A 403 -6.02 21.38 20.56
N SER A 404 -5.72 20.67 21.63
CA SER A 404 -4.43 20.79 22.30
C SER A 404 -3.23 20.36 21.44
N ASN A 405 -3.45 19.58 20.38
CA ASN A 405 -2.42 19.13 19.45
C ASN A 405 -2.26 20.06 18.23
N SER A 406 -3.09 21.11 18.09
CA SER A 406 -3.08 21.96 16.89
C SER A 406 -1.71 22.50 16.50
N ASP A 407 -0.95 22.97 17.51
CA ASP A 407 0.39 23.55 17.30
C ASP A 407 1.46 22.52 16.95
N ASN A 408 1.14 21.23 17.08
CA ASN A 408 2.06 20.12 16.77
C ASN A 408 1.83 19.53 15.37
N ILE A 409 0.79 19.93 14.67
CA ILE A 409 0.52 19.47 13.30
C ILE A 409 1.49 20.16 12.34
N LYS A 410 2.17 19.37 11.48
CA LYS A 410 3.00 19.92 10.40
C LYS A 410 2.12 20.49 9.30
N GLU A 411 2.68 21.38 8.47
CA GLU A 411 2.02 21.88 7.25
C GLU A 411 1.55 20.72 6.36
N THR A 412 0.30 20.75 5.93
CA THR A 412 -0.36 19.68 5.16
C THR A 412 -1.54 20.22 4.38
N ASP A 413 -1.86 19.55 3.25
CA ASP A 413 -3.06 19.82 2.45
C ASP A 413 -4.29 19.02 2.94
N LYS A 414 -4.13 18.16 3.95
CA LYS A 414 -5.24 17.37 4.52
C LYS A 414 -6.20 18.26 5.30
N GLU A 415 -7.47 17.89 5.33
CA GLU A 415 -8.48 18.50 6.20
C GLU A 415 -8.10 18.29 7.67
N ILE A 416 -8.10 19.35 8.47
CA ILE A 416 -7.82 19.27 9.91
C ILE A 416 -9.12 19.46 10.69
N VAL A 417 -9.46 18.46 11.50
CA VAL A 417 -10.63 18.48 12.38
C VAL A 417 -10.18 18.46 13.83
N LEU A 418 -10.48 19.54 14.55
CA LEU A 418 -10.15 19.69 15.97
C LEU A 418 -11.42 19.57 16.82
N TYR A 419 -11.35 18.72 17.86
CA TYR A 419 -12.34 18.66 18.94
C TYR A 419 -11.78 19.23 20.25
N GLU A 420 -12.67 19.67 21.13
CA GLU A 420 -12.30 20.27 22.44
C GLU A 420 -11.86 19.22 23.49
#